data_b8d7ca4a3057fa9f3e3b591f039ea432
#
_entry.id   b8d7ca4a3057fa9f3e3b591f039ea432
#
_cell.length_a   1.000
_cell.length_b   1.000
_cell.length_c   1.000
_cell.angle_alpha   90.00
_cell.angle_beta   90.00
_cell.angle_gamma   90.00
#
_symmetry.space_group_name_H-M   'P 1'
#
loop_
_entity.id
_entity.type
_entity.pdbx_description
1 polymer ?
#
loop_
_entity_poly.entity_id
_entity_poly.type
_entity_poly.pdbx_seq_one_letter_code
_entity_poly.pdbx_strand_id
1 'polypeptide(L)'
;VTVSVTSRWIDIPADGGSFQGYLALPKTGSGPAVIILQEIFGVNSHIRSVADQYAADGYVALAPDVFWRTQPRVELGYEGADRQKAMELLQKTDANTAVADVGAAAKALRALPEVTGKVAAIGYCFGGRLAYLAAAQGSVDLAVAYYGGGIQNSLDQADQVKVPMQFHYGELDAHIPAEAVDAVRQKFAGRQDSALHVYPAADHGFNCGDRASYNAKASALAHGRTLTFLGEHL
;
A
#
# COMPACT_ATOMS: atom_id res chain seq x y z
N VAL A 1 18.21 11.47 -16.88
CA VAL A 1 17.81 12.64 -16.07
C VAL A 1 17.30 12.10 -14.74
N THR A 2 18.07 12.30 -13.67
CA THR A 2 17.66 11.91 -12.32
C THR A 2 16.59 12.90 -11.87
N VAL A 3 15.36 12.42 -11.68
CA VAL A 3 14.30 13.25 -11.10
C VAL A 3 14.63 13.46 -9.63
N SER A 4 14.89 14.69 -9.24
CA SER A 4 15.19 15.03 -7.84
C SER A 4 13.91 14.99 -7.02
N VAL A 5 13.83 14.05 -6.09
CA VAL A 5 12.75 13.91 -5.12
C VAL A 5 13.25 14.47 -3.78
N THR A 6 12.45 15.32 -3.15
CA THR A 6 12.71 15.81 -1.80
C THR A 6 11.98 14.92 -0.80
N SER A 7 12.64 14.53 0.28
CA SER A 7 12.02 13.67 1.30
C SER A 7 12.34 14.13 2.71
N ARG A 8 11.45 13.82 3.63
CA ARG A 8 11.61 14.02 5.07
C ARG A 8 10.73 13.03 5.84
N TRP A 9 11.05 12.79 7.09
CA TRP A 9 10.16 12.11 8.01
C TRP A 9 9.24 13.11 8.69
N ILE A 10 7.97 12.75 8.86
CA ILE A 10 6.98 13.57 9.56
C ILE A 10 6.37 12.77 10.71
N ASP A 11 5.89 13.49 11.72
CA ASP A 11 5.13 12.91 12.82
C ASP A 11 3.64 12.89 12.48
N ILE A 12 3.00 11.77 12.77
CA ILE A 12 1.58 11.53 12.50
C ILE A 12 0.89 11.33 13.85
N PRO A 13 0.01 12.26 14.27
CA PRO A 13 -0.77 12.08 15.48
C PRO A 13 -1.75 10.91 15.34
N ALA A 14 -1.82 10.07 16.36
CA ALA A 14 -2.71 8.92 16.41
C ALA A 14 -3.24 8.70 17.83
N ASP A 15 -4.21 7.81 17.97
CA ASP A 15 -4.69 7.40 19.27
C ASP A 15 -3.57 6.71 20.06
N GLY A 16 -3.31 7.20 21.25
CA GLY A 16 -2.25 6.69 22.13
C GLY A 16 -0.84 7.24 21.87
N GLY A 17 -0.66 8.20 20.93
CA GLY A 17 0.64 8.80 20.69
C GLY A 17 0.82 9.39 19.30
N SER A 18 2.05 9.36 18.82
CA SER A 18 2.37 9.72 17.44
C SER A 18 3.39 8.75 16.87
N PHE A 19 3.39 8.62 15.56
CA PHE A 19 4.33 7.76 14.83
C PHE A 19 4.86 8.46 13.60
N GLN A 20 5.88 7.90 12.98
CA GLN A 20 6.54 8.54 11.86
C GLN A 20 6.09 7.97 10.52
N GLY A 21 6.16 8.81 9.50
CA GLY A 21 6.00 8.44 8.11
C GLY A 21 7.06 9.09 7.25
N TYR A 22 7.51 8.35 6.24
CA TYR A 22 8.45 8.85 5.23
C TYR A 22 7.66 9.59 4.15
N LEU A 23 7.88 10.89 4.02
CA LEU A 23 7.21 11.76 3.06
C LEU A 23 8.15 12.09 1.91
N ALA A 24 7.72 11.79 0.68
CA ALA A 24 8.42 12.16 -0.55
C ALA A 24 7.56 13.14 -1.34
N LEU A 25 8.17 14.22 -1.81
CA LEU A 25 7.48 15.29 -2.53
C LEU A 25 7.86 15.29 -4.01
N PRO A 26 6.89 15.56 -4.91
CA PRO A 26 7.16 15.71 -6.33
C PRO A 26 8.00 16.97 -6.58
N LYS A 27 8.62 17.05 -7.76
CA LYS A 27 9.40 18.21 -8.18
C LYS A 27 8.61 19.52 -8.13
N THR A 28 7.31 19.45 -8.39
CA THR A 28 6.39 20.60 -8.30
C THR A 28 6.13 21.05 -6.86
N GLY A 29 6.50 20.25 -5.87
CA GLY A 29 6.29 20.53 -4.44
C GLY A 29 4.88 20.27 -3.92
N SER A 30 3.92 19.98 -4.78
CA SER A 30 2.53 19.74 -4.39
C SER A 30 1.81 18.82 -5.37
N GLY A 31 0.71 18.23 -4.96
CA GLY A 31 -0.11 17.37 -5.79
C GLY A 31 -1.11 16.54 -4.97
N PRO A 32 -1.89 15.66 -5.64
CA PRO A 32 -2.68 14.68 -4.95
C PRO A 32 -1.77 13.69 -4.21
N ALA A 33 -2.29 13.03 -3.19
CA ALA A 33 -1.48 12.21 -2.29
C ALA A 33 -1.72 10.72 -2.45
N VAL A 34 -0.66 9.94 -2.21
CA VAL A 34 -0.71 8.49 -2.10
C VAL A 34 -0.08 8.05 -0.78
N ILE A 35 -0.75 7.15 -0.08
CA ILE A 35 -0.20 6.47 1.10
C ILE A 35 0.39 5.15 0.62
N ILE A 36 1.68 4.95 0.85
CA ILE A 36 2.39 3.71 0.48
C ILE A 36 2.45 2.81 1.71
N LEU A 37 1.70 1.71 1.68
CA LEU A 37 1.59 0.81 2.81
C LEU A 37 2.55 -0.37 2.67
N GLN A 38 3.37 -0.54 3.69
CA GLN A 38 4.46 -1.50 3.79
C GLN A 38 4.04 -2.96 3.67
N GLU A 39 4.97 -3.78 3.27
CA GLU A 39 4.95 -5.21 3.50
C GLU A 39 5.15 -5.49 5.01
N ILE A 40 5.61 -6.68 5.38
CA ILE A 40 5.88 -7.00 6.80
C ILE A 40 7.30 -6.61 7.26
N PHE A 41 8.06 -5.92 6.43
CA PHE A 41 9.48 -5.58 6.68
C PHE A 41 9.71 -4.14 7.12
N GLY A 42 8.63 -3.42 7.42
CA GLY A 42 8.70 -2.02 7.84
C GLY A 42 8.82 -1.05 6.67
N VAL A 43 9.01 0.22 7.00
CA VAL A 43 9.31 1.27 6.02
C VAL A 43 10.81 1.21 5.70
N ASN A 44 11.19 0.12 5.03
CA ASN A 44 12.57 -0.18 4.66
C ASN A 44 12.98 0.56 3.38
N SER A 45 14.20 0.33 2.90
CA SER A 45 14.73 1.01 1.72
C SER A 45 13.86 0.78 0.47
N HIS A 46 13.30 -0.43 0.30
CA HIS A 46 12.41 -0.72 -0.82
C HIS A 46 11.13 0.12 -0.76
N ILE A 47 10.45 0.16 0.36
CA ILE A 47 9.20 0.94 0.53
C ILE A 47 9.47 2.43 0.38
N ARG A 48 10.60 2.95 0.89
CA ARG A 48 10.99 4.34 0.64
C ARG A 48 11.23 4.60 -0.85
N SER A 49 11.87 3.66 -1.57
CA SER A 49 12.07 3.79 -3.01
C SER A 49 10.75 3.79 -3.79
N VAL A 50 9.76 3.03 -3.34
CA VAL A 50 8.41 3.06 -3.92
C VAL A 50 7.75 4.43 -3.71
N ALA A 51 7.85 5.00 -2.51
CA ALA A 51 7.36 6.35 -2.23
C ALA A 51 8.06 7.39 -3.13
N ASP A 52 9.38 7.31 -3.27
CA ASP A 52 10.15 8.17 -4.17
C ASP A 52 9.72 8.04 -5.63
N GLN A 53 9.40 6.82 -6.08
CA GLN A 53 8.91 6.56 -7.44
C GLN A 53 7.57 7.28 -7.68
N TYR A 54 6.61 7.17 -6.77
CA TYR A 54 5.34 7.88 -6.89
C TYR A 54 5.51 9.40 -6.80
N ALA A 55 6.44 9.88 -5.99
CA ALA A 55 6.78 11.30 -5.97
C ALA A 55 7.36 11.77 -7.31
N ALA A 56 8.23 10.97 -7.92
CA ALA A 56 8.76 11.23 -9.27
C ALA A 56 7.64 11.24 -10.33
N ASP A 57 6.58 10.46 -10.11
CA ASP A 57 5.39 10.42 -10.97
C ASP A 57 4.43 11.59 -10.74
N GLY A 58 4.69 12.45 -9.76
CA GLY A 58 3.93 13.68 -9.51
C GLY A 58 3.00 13.68 -8.30
N TYR A 59 3.08 12.66 -7.43
CA TYR A 59 2.25 12.54 -6.25
C TYR A 59 3.00 12.90 -4.97
N VAL A 60 2.29 13.43 -3.97
CA VAL A 60 2.82 13.52 -2.61
C VAL A 60 2.68 12.12 -1.98
N ALA A 61 3.80 11.47 -1.68
CA ALA A 61 3.81 10.08 -1.22
C ALA A 61 4.21 9.98 0.24
N LEU A 62 3.42 9.29 1.06
CA LEU A 62 3.69 9.07 2.48
C LEU A 62 3.72 7.57 2.78
N ALA A 63 4.81 7.07 3.32
CA ALA A 63 4.93 5.71 3.82
C ALA A 63 4.89 5.72 5.36
N PRO A 64 3.70 5.44 5.97
CA PRO A 64 3.55 5.45 7.42
C PRO A 64 4.11 4.18 8.06
N ASP A 65 4.73 4.30 9.21
CA ASP A 65 5.23 3.19 10.01
C ASP A 65 4.07 2.52 10.77
N VAL A 66 3.45 1.52 10.16
CA VAL A 66 2.29 0.84 10.77
C VAL A 66 2.67 -0.23 11.81
N PHE A 67 3.96 -0.50 12.02
CA PHE A 67 4.46 -1.36 13.09
C PHE A 67 4.82 -0.63 14.39
N TRP A 68 4.66 0.68 14.41
CA TRP A 68 5.18 1.54 15.49
C TRP A 68 4.71 1.17 16.89
N ARG A 69 3.51 0.62 17.01
CA ARG A 69 2.95 0.25 18.32
C ARG A 69 3.68 -0.94 18.96
N THR A 70 4.29 -1.79 18.13
CA THR A 70 5.12 -2.90 18.59
C THR A 70 6.59 -2.49 18.62
N GLN A 71 7.10 -1.92 17.53
CA GLN A 71 8.47 -1.47 17.42
C GLN A 71 8.56 -0.36 16.37
N PRO A 72 8.88 0.90 16.75
CA PRO A 72 9.01 1.98 15.78
C PRO A 72 10.25 1.84 14.91
N ARG A 73 10.14 2.32 13.67
CA ARG A 73 11.26 2.46 12.71
C ARG A 73 11.94 1.14 12.37
N VAL A 74 11.14 0.08 12.23
CA VAL A 74 11.63 -1.22 11.74
C VAL A 74 12.02 -1.11 10.27
N GLU A 75 13.23 -1.59 9.95
CA GLU A 75 13.76 -1.66 8.59
C GLU A 75 14.45 -3.01 8.40
N LEU A 76 13.73 -3.97 7.84
CA LEU A 76 14.19 -5.34 7.72
C LEU A 76 14.48 -5.71 6.25
N GLY A 77 15.45 -6.61 6.05
CA GLY A 77 15.64 -7.34 4.80
C GLY A 77 14.63 -8.48 4.66
N TYR A 78 14.77 -9.27 3.60
CA TYR A 78 13.74 -10.22 3.16
C TYR A 78 14.01 -11.68 3.52
N GLU A 79 15.16 -11.99 4.11
CA GLU A 79 15.59 -13.35 4.36
C GLU A 79 16.11 -13.56 5.78
N GLY A 80 16.29 -14.83 6.16
CA GLY A 80 16.94 -15.22 7.41
C GLY A 80 16.27 -14.65 8.65
N ALA A 81 17.07 -14.12 9.58
CA ALA A 81 16.62 -13.58 10.86
C ALA A 81 15.67 -12.38 10.67
N ASP A 82 15.85 -11.57 9.63
CA ASP A 82 14.98 -10.43 9.34
C ASP A 82 13.58 -10.90 8.96
N ARG A 83 13.46 -11.94 8.13
CA ARG A 83 12.17 -12.52 7.78
C ARG A 83 11.46 -13.10 9.01
N GLN A 84 12.19 -13.78 9.89
CA GLN A 84 11.65 -14.29 11.12
C GLN A 84 11.14 -13.15 12.02
N LYS A 85 11.92 -12.10 12.16
CA LYS A 85 11.52 -10.90 12.92
C LYS A 85 10.28 -10.24 12.33
N ALA A 86 10.20 -10.15 11.01
CA ALA A 86 9.03 -9.60 10.32
C ALA A 86 7.76 -10.39 10.65
N MET A 87 7.83 -11.72 10.63
CA MET A 87 6.70 -12.59 11.01
C MET A 87 6.27 -12.41 12.47
N GLU A 88 7.22 -12.24 13.39
CA GLU A 88 6.92 -11.95 14.80
C GLU A 88 6.19 -10.61 14.96
N LEU A 89 6.65 -9.57 14.26
CA LEU A 89 6.02 -8.25 14.29
C LEU A 89 4.60 -8.30 13.71
N LEU A 90 4.41 -9.02 12.61
CA LEU A 90 3.08 -9.20 12.02
C LEU A 90 2.12 -9.86 13.01
N GLN A 91 2.55 -10.93 13.69
CA GLN A 91 1.74 -11.63 14.68
C GLN A 91 1.31 -10.74 15.86
N LYS A 92 2.15 -9.76 16.22
CA LYS A 92 1.88 -8.81 17.31
C LYS A 92 1.06 -7.59 16.86
N THR A 93 0.80 -7.46 15.57
CA THR A 93 0.09 -6.30 15.00
C THR A 93 -1.39 -6.62 14.85
N ASP A 94 -2.22 -5.83 15.50
CA ASP A 94 -3.67 -5.86 15.29
C ASP A 94 -4.02 -5.10 14.00
N ALA A 95 -4.62 -5.77 13.03
CA ALA A 95 -5.00 -5.19 11.76
C ALA A 95 -5.99 -4.03 11.90
N ASN A 96 -6.94 -4.11 12.83
CA ASN A 96 -7.92 -3.05 13.04
C ASN A 96 -7.26 -1.76 13.57
N THR A 97 -6.31 -1.90 14.48
CA THR A 97 -5.52 -0.77 14.99
C THR A 97 -4.63 -0.18 13.89
N ALA A 98 -3.98 -1.04 13.09
CA ALA A 98 -3.16 -0.61 11.96
C ALA A 98 -3.98 0.17 10.92
N VAL A 99 -5.21 -0.26 10.63
CA VAL A 99 -6.12 0.45 9.71
C VAL A 99 -6.53 1.81 10.28
N ALA A 100 -6.76 1.91 11.58
CA ALA A 100 -7.02 3.20 12.24
C ALA A 100 -5.82 4.14 12.10
N ASP A 101 -4.60 3.62 12.20
CA ASP A 101 -3.37 4.39 11.99
C ASP A 101 -3.21 4.83 10.52
N VAL A 102 -3.66 4.03 9.56
CA VAL A 102 -3.74 4.47 8.14
C VAL A 102 -4.71 5.65 8.01
N GLY A 103 -5.84 5.62 8.70
CA GLY A 103 -6.78 6.74 8.76
C GLY A 103 -6.14 8.01 9.34
N ALA A 104 -5.33 7.87 10.40
CA ALA A 104 -4.56 8.97 10.97
C ALA A 104 -3.54 9.53 9.96
N ALA A 105 -2.88 8.67 9.18
CA ALA A 105 -1.97 9.08 8.12
C ALA A 105 -2.70 9.85 7.01
N ALA A 106 -3.89 9.40 6.59
CA ALA A 106 -4.71 10.11 5.61
C ALA A 106 -5.10 11.50 6.11
N LYS A 107 -5.50 11.61 7.36
CA LYS A 107 -5.83 12.89 8.01
C LYS A 107 -4.63 13.82 8.05
N ALA A 108 -3.45 13.32 8.41
CA ALA A 108 -2.21 14.09 8.44
C ALA A 108 -1.83 14.60 7.04
N LEU A 109 -1.96 13.76 6.01
CA LEU A 109 -1.72 14.17 4.61
C LEU A 109 -2.67 15.29 4.19
N ARG A 110 -3.97 15.16 4.47
CA ARG A 110 -4.97 16.18 4.11
C ARG A 110 -4.70 17.54 4.77
N ALA A 111 -3.99 17.55 5.89
CA ALA A 111 -3.60 18.77 6.61
C ALA A 111 -2.32 19.41 6.07
N LEU A 112 -1.54 18.72 5.25
CA LEU A 112 -0.31 19.26 4.68
C LEU A 112 -0.60 20.27 3.56
N PRO A 113 0.09 21.41 3.52
CA PRO A 113 -0.09 22.39 2.44
C PRO A 113 0.31 21.88 1.07
N GLU A 114 1.21 20.89 1.00
CA GLU A 114 1.65 20.25 -0.23
C GLU A 114 0.59 19.34 -0.86
N VAL A 115 -0.42 18.90 -0.10
CA VAL A 115 -1.47 18.01 -0.60
C VAL A 115 -2.62 18.82 -1.17
N THR A 116 -2.88 18.62 -2.45
CA THR A 116 -3.93 19.31 -3.20
C THR A 116 -4.84 18.27 -3.85
N GLY A 117 -6.01 18.02 -3.26
CA GLY A 117 -6.97 17.07 -3.82
C GLY A 117 -7.12 15.79 -2.98
N LYS A 118 -7.33 14.68 -3.69
CA LYS A 118 -7.69 13.40 -3.07
C LYS A 118 -6.47 12.64 -2.53
N VAL A 119 -6.74 11.63 -1.71
CA VAL A 119 -5.75 10.73 -1.11
C VAL A 119 -6.07 9.29 -1.48
N ALA A 120 -5.11 8.60 -2.07
CA ALA A 120 -5.18 7.17 -2.37
C ALA A 120 -4.38 6.36 -1.36
N ALA A 121 -4.75 5.10 -1.13
CA ALA A 121 -3.90 4.12 -0.47
C ALA A 121 -3.40 3.10 -1.49
N ILE A 122 -2.12 2.82 -1.49
CA ILE A 122 -1.48 1.80 -2.32
C ILE A 122 -0.68 0.90 -1.38
N GLY A 123 -1.07 -0.36 -1.29
CA GLY A 123 -0.45 -1.27 -0.33
C GLY A 123 0.11 -2.53 -0.97
N TYR A 124 1.13 -3.08 -0.32
CA TYR A 124 1.86 -4.26 -0.77
C TYR A 124 1.83 -5.34 0.31
N CYS A 125 1.43 -6.56 -0.03
CA CYS A 125 1.33 -7.68 0.91
C CYS A 125 0.37 -7.34 2.08
N PHE A 126 0.84 -7.33 3.31
CA PHE A 126 0.08 -6.85 4.48
C PHE A 126 -0.51 -5.44 4.23
N GLY A 127 0.27 -4.55 3.62
CA GLY A 127 -0.18 -3.22 3.22
C GLY A 127 -1.31 -3.26 2.19
N GLY A 128 -1.35 -4.25 1.31
CA GLY A 128 -2.46 -4.44 0.38
C GLY A 128 -3.78 -4.74 1.10
N ARG A 129 -3.72 -5.58 2.12
CA ARG A 129 -4.87 -5.81 3.00
C ARG A 129 -5.30 -4.54 3.72
N LEU A 130 -4.34 -3.76 4.24
CA LEU A 130 -4.64 -2.49 4.90
C LEU A 130 -5.27 -1.46 3.95
N ALA A 131 -4.83 -1.40 2.70
CA ALA A 131 -5.41 -0.52 1.69
C ALA A 131 -6.90 -0.84 1.46
N TYR A 132 -7.24 -2.11 1.32
CA TYR A 132 -8.62 -2.57 1.22
C TYR A 132 -9.46 -2.18 2.44
N LEU A 133 -8.94 -2.44 3.64
CA LEU A 133 -9.64 -2.12 4.88
C LEU A 133 -9.79 -0.59 5.09
N ALA A 134 -8.80 0.20 4.70
CA ALA A 134 -8.88 1.66 4.73
C ALA A 134 -9.97 2.19 3.78
N ALA A 135 -10.09 1.60 2.60
CA ALA A 135 -11.18 1.91 1.67
C ALA A 135 -12.55 1.58 2.28
N ALA A 136 -12.68 0.41 2.93
CA ALA A 136 -13.91 0.00 3.61
C ALA A 136 -14.29 0.94 4.76
N GLN A 137 -13.31 1.50 5.47
CA GLN A 137 -13.53 2.47 6.54
C GLN A 137 -13.77 3.90 6.05
N GLY A 138 -13.63 4.15 4.74
CA GLY A 138 -13.82 5.48 4.18
C GLY A 138 -12.69 6.46 4.47
N SER A 139 -11.49 5.99 4.81
CA SER A 139 -10.34 6.83 5.15
C SER A 139 -9.67 7.44 3.93
N VAL A 140 -9.82 6.80 2.76
CA VAL A 140 -9.17 7.20 1.51
C VAL A 140 -10.19 7.32 0.37
N ASP A 141 -9.80 8.02 -0.69
CA ASP A 141 -10.67 8.30 -1.83
C ASP A 141 -10.58 7.22 -2.92
N LEU A 142 -9.55 6.41 -2.91
CA LEU A 142 -9.39 5.20 -3.72
C LEU A 142 -8.30 4.32 -3.13
N ALA A 143 -8.26 3.05 -3.54
CA ALA A 143 -7.26 2.12 -3.02
C ALA A 143 -6.76 1.14 -4.09
N VAL A 144 -5.51 0.73 -3.96
CA VAL A 144 -4.84 -0.27 -4.79
C VAL A 144 -4.17 -1.30 -3.88
N ALA A 145 -4.48 -2.55 -4.07
CA ALA A 145 -3.92 -3.65 -3.30
C ALA A 145 -3.07 -4.57 -4.17
N TYR A 146 -1.77 -4.64 -3.88
CA TYR A 146 -0.83 -5.58 -4.47
C TYR A 146 -0.73 -6.81 -3.58
N TYR A 147 -1.00 -7.97 -4.12
CA TYR A 147 -0.93 -9.27 -3.44
C TYR A 147 -1.36 -9.21 -1.96
N GLY A 148 -2.51 -8.61 -1.72
CA GLY A 148 -3.08 -8.45 -0.37
C GLY A 148 -3.60 -9.76 0.17
N GLY A 149 -2.81 -10.44 1.01
CA GLY A 149 -3.23 -11.66 1.66
C GLY A 149 -4.28 -11.40 2.73
N GLY A 150 -5.31 -12.24 2.79
CA GLY A 150 -6.35 -12.15 3.80
C GLY A 150 -7.54 -11.27 3.44
N ILE A 151 -7.55 -10.59 2.30
CA ILE A 151 -8.71 -9.82 1.82
C ILE A 151 -9.93 -10.73 1.68
N GLN A 152 -9.75 -11.96 1.21
CA GLN A 152 -10.82 -12.95 1.07
C GLN A 152 -11.51 -13.31 2.41
N ASN A 153 -10.85 -13.06 3.53
CA ASN A 153 -11.39 -13.31 4.87
C ASN A 153 -12.16 -12.10 5.44
N SER A 154 -12.19 -10.99 4.71
CA SER A 154 -12.85 -9.73 5.10
C SER A 154 -13.81 -9.22 4.02
N LEU A 155 -14.34 -10.10 3.18
CA LEU A 155 -15.27 -9.73 2.09
C LEU A 155 -16.65 -9.29 2.60
N ASP A 156 -16.98 -9.56 3.85
CA ASP A 156 -18.12 -8.96 4.56
C ASP A 156 -18.05 -7.43 4.59
N GLN A 157 -16.85 -6.85 4.51
CA GLN A 157 -16.62 -5.41 4.47
C GLN A 157 -16.65 -4.82 3.04
N ALA A 158 -16.73 -5.64 2.00
CA ALA A 158 -16.66 -5.17 0.62
C ALA A 158 -17.80 -4.20 0.25
N ASP A 159 -18.99 -4.37 0.83
CA ASP A 159 -20.14 -3.47 0.59
C ASP A 159 -19.93 -2.08 1.21
N GLN A 160 -18.98 -1.95 2.13
CA GLN A 160 -18.59 -0.66 2.73
C GLN A 160 -17.54 0.08 1.87
N VAL A 161 -16.90 -0.58 0.91
CA VAL A 161 -16.00 0.05 -0.04
C VAL A 161 -16.85 0.84 -1.05
N LYS A 162 -16.88 2.17 -0.91
CA LYS A 162 -17.65 3.09 -1.75
C LYS A 162 -16.77 3.86 -2.73
N VAL A 163 -15.49 3.58 -2.74
CA VAL A 163 -14.46 4.25 -3.55
C VAL A 163 -13.91 3.30 -4.61
N PRO A 164 -13.27 3.82 -5.66
CA PRO A 164 -12.60 2.98 -6.65
C PRO A 164 -11.56 2.06 -6.01
N MET A 165 -11.49 0.81 -6.48
CA MET A 165 -10.59 -0.21 -5.93
C MET A 165 -9.94 -1.02 -7.04
N GLN A 166 -8.62 -1.20 -6.98
CA GLN A 166 -7.86 -2.01 -7.92
C GLN A 166 -7.07 -3.08 -7.19
N PHE A 167 -7.08 -4.30 -7.72
CA PHE A 167 -6.37 -5.45 -7.16
C PHE A 167 -5.34 -5.99 -8.15
N HIS A 168 -4.14 -6.33 -7.64
CA HIS A 168 -3.07 -6.99 -8.40
C HIS A 168 -2.62 -8.26 -7.69
N TYR A 169 -2.73 -9.40 -8.37
CA TYR A 169 -2.35 -10.70 -7.83
C TYR A 169 -1.37 -11.43 -8.75
N GLY A 170 -0.47 -12.22 -8.18
CA GLY A 170 0.40 -13.12 -8.91
C GLY A 170 -0.24 -14.50 -9.09
N GLU A 171 -0.15 -15.06 -10.30
CA GLU A 171 -0.69 -16.40 -10.61
C GLU A 171 -0.07 -17.51 -9.73
N LEU A 172 1.21 -17.39 -9.38
CA LEU A 172 1.96 -18.39 -8.64
C LEU A 172 1.97 -18.15 -7.11
N ASP A 173 1.24 -17.16 -6.63
CA ASP A 173 1.23 -16.78 -5.20
C ASP A 173 0.59 -17.90 -4.34
N ALA A 174 1.42 -18.66 -3.64
CA ALA A 174 0.97 -19.73 -2.77
C ALA A 174 0.23 -19.23 -1.50
N HIS A 175 0.44 -17.96 -1.12
CA HIS A 175 -0.25 -17.34 0.02
C HIS A 175 -1.68 -16.91 -0.33
N ILE A 176 -1.98 -16.74 -1.62
CA ILE A 176 -3.28 -16.30 -2.12
C ILE A 176 -3.71 -17.23 -3.25
N PRO A 177 -4.30 -18.40 -2.92
CA PRO A 177 -4.67 -19.39 -3.93
C PRO A 177 -5.76 -18.86 -4.88
N ALA A 178 -5.91 -19.50 -6.02
CA ALA A 178 -6.85 -19.09 -7.08
C ALA A 178 -8.28 -18.91 -6.55
N GLU A 179 -8.73 -19.75 -5.63
CA GLU A 179 -10.07 -19.67 -5.03
C GLU A 179 -10.24 -18.37 -4.23
N ALA A 180 -9.20 -17.90 -3.54
CA ALA A 180 -9.22 -16.64 -2.81
C ALA A 180 -9.30 -15.45 -3.77
N VAL A 181 -8.53 -15.47 -4.86
CA VAL A 181 -8.59 -14.44 -5.91
C VAL A 181 -9.97 -14.41 -6.55
N ASP A 182 -10.54 -15.57 -6.87
CA ASP A 182 -11.86 -15.67 -7.47
C ASP A 182 -12.97 -15.16 -6.54
N ALA A 183 -12.85 -15.39 -5.24
CA ALA A 183 -13.78 -14.85 -4.24
C ALA A 183 -13.79 -13.31 -4.25
N VAL A 184 -12.60 -12.70 -4.30
CA VAL A 184 -12.47 -11.24 -4.41
C VAL A 184 -13.04 -10.75 -5.75
N ARG A 185 -12.71 -11.42 -6.86
CA ARG A 185 -13.22 -11.09 -8.19
C ARG A 185 -14.75 -11.09 -8.23
N GLN A 186 -15.36 -12.14 -7.71
CA GLN A 186 -16.83 -12.27 -7.68
C GLN A 186 -17.49 -11.18 -6.83
N LYS A 187 -16.90 -10.86 -5.68
CA LYS A 187 -17.44 -9.86 -4.77
C LYS A 187 -17.42 -8.45 -5.37
N PHE A 188 -16.43 -8.15 -6.20
CA PHE A 188 -16.31 -6.85 -6.87
C PHE A 188 -16.82 -6.85 -8.32
N ALA A 189 -17.37 -7.98 -8.79
CA ALA A 189 -17.92 -8.08 -10.16
C ALA A 189 -19.05 -7.08 -10.37
N GLY A 190 -19.10 -6.48 -11.57
CA GLY A 190 -20.13 -5.51 -11.95
C GLY A 190 -19.90 -4.09 -11.44
N ARG A 191 -18.88 -3.86 -10.62
CA ARG A 191 -18.50 -2.51 -10.18
C ARG A 191 -17.62 -1.87 -11.26
N GLN A 192 -18.09 -0.76 -11.85
CA GLN A 192 -17.39 -0.07 -12.94
C GLN A 192 -16.10 0.62 -12.49
N ASP A 193 -16.00 0.94 -11.21
CA ASP A 193 -14.85 1.60 -10.59
C ASP A 193 -13.86 0.61 -9.95
N SER A 194 -14.01 -0.68 -10.22
CA SER A 194 -13.14 -1.75 -9.71
C SER A 194 -12.49 -2.52 -10.84
N ALA A 195 -11.23 -2.93 -10.63
CA ALA A 195 -10.50 -3.80 -11.55
C ALA A 195 -9.66 -4.80 -10.77
N LEU A 196 -9.51 -6.02 -11.32
CA LEU A 196 -8.67 -7.05 -10.75
C LEU A 196 -7.80 -7.66 -11.84
N HIS A 197 -6.49 -7.66 -11.61
CA HIS A 197 -5.50 -8.18 -12.54
C HIS A 197 -4.71 -9.33 -11.91
N VAL A 198 -4.57 -10.41 -12.68
CA VAL A 198 -3.70 -11.54 -12.32
C VAL A 198 -2.54 -11.58 -13.30
N TYR A 199 -1.32 -11.66 -12.79
CA TYR A 199 -0.10 -11.64 -13.60
C TYR A 199 0.46 -13.04 -13.78
N PRO A 200 0.56 -13.53 -15.04
CA PRO A 200 1.13 -14.85 -15.32
C PRO A 200 2.57 -14.95 -14.83
N ALA A 201 2.93 -16.12 -14.31
CA ALA A 201 4.27 -16.44 -13.81
C ALA A 201 4.81 -15.51 -12.71
N ALA A 202 3.95 -14.71 -12.09
CA ALA A 202 4.31 -13.84 -10.98
C ALA A 202 3.92 -14.48 -9.64
N ASP A 203 4.80 -14.31 -8.65
CA ASP A 203 4.64 -14.82 -7.29
C ASP A 203 4.37 -13.68 -6.32
N HIS A 204 4.13 -14.02 -5.05
CA HIS A 204 3.97 -13.05 -3.97
C HIS A 204 5.18 -12.12 -3.88
N GLY A 205 4.94 -10.81 -3.81
CA GLY A 205 6.03 -9.82 -3.76
C GLY A 205 6.67 -9.50 -5.11
N PHE A 206 6.00 -9.80 -6.23
CA PHE A 206 6.59 -9.62 -7.57
C PHE A 206 7.02 -8.18 -7.88
N ASN A 207 6.51 -7.18 -7.16
CA ASN A 207 6.88 -5.78 -7.36
C ASN A 207 8.17 -5.38 -6.63
N CYS A 208 8.70 -6.22 -5.74
CA CYS A 208 9.88 -5.88 -4.94
C CYS A 208 11.17 -6.37 -5.59
N GLY A 209 11.98 -5.44 -6.08
CA GLY A 209 13.26 -5.74 -6.73
C GLY A 209 14.30 -6.38 -5.82
N ASP A 210 14.13 -6.30 -4.50
CA ASP A 210 15.03 -6.88 -3.50
C ASP A 210 14.66 -8.33 -3.13
N ARG A 211 13.58 -8.89 -3.72
CA ARG A 211 13.13 -10.25 -3.46
C ARG A 211 13.42 -11.18 -4.63
N ALA A 212 13.64 -12.47 -4.32
CA ALA A 212 13.79 -13.50 -5.33
C ALA A 212 12.55 -13.66 -6.22
N SER A 213 11.37 -13.30 -5.71
CA SER A 213 10.10 -13.34 -6.44
C SER A 213 9.88 -12.16 -7.39
N TYR A 214 10.82 -11.21 -7.49
CA TYR A 214 10.68 -10.07 -8.39
C TYR A 214 10.44 -10.52 -9.84
N ASN A 215 9.43 -9.90 -10.45
CA ASN A 215 9.11 -10.13 -11.86
C ASN A 215 8.98 -8.77 -12.55
N ALA A 216 9.98 -8.42 -13.34
CA ALA A 216 10.09 -7.11 -13.98
C ALA A 216 8.89 -6.78 -14.87
N LYS A 217 8.39 -7.76 -15.63
CA LYS A 217 7.25 -7.58 -16.53
C LYS A 217 5.98 -7.33 -15.74
N ALA A 218 5.69 -8.15 -14.74
CA ALA A 218 4.52 -7.99 -13.88
C ALA A 218 4.57 -6.66 -13.11
N SER A 219 5.73 -6.31 -12.57
CA SER A 219 5.94 -5.04 -11.86
C SER A 219 5.67 -3.83 -12.75
N ALA A 220 6.22 -3.82 -13.97
CA ALA A 220 6.01 -2.73 -14.92
C ALA A 220 4.55 -2.59 -15.34
N LEU A 221 3.87 -3.69 -15.64
CA LEU A 221 2.45 -3.68 -16.02
C LEU A 221 1.57 -3.23 -14.86
N ALA A 222 1.81 -3.74 -13.65
CA ALA A 222 1.04 -3.37 -12.47
C ALA A 222 1.22 -1.90 -12.13
N HIS A 223 2.45 -1.37 -12.19
CA HIS A 223 2.72 0.04 -11.94
C HIS A 223 2.04 0.94 -12.99
N GLY A 224 2.12 0.60 -14.26
CA GLY A 224 1.44 1.34 -15.33
C GLY A 224 -0.08 1.37 -15.16
N ARG A 225 -0.69 0.24 -14.80
CA ARG A 225 -2.12 0.14 -14.51
C ARG A 225 -2.51 0.96 -13.29
N THR A 226 -1.66 0.95 -12.26
CA THR A 226 -1.85 1.78 -11.06
C THR A 226 -1.82 3.27 -11.41
N LEU A 227 -0.82 3.71 -12.18
CA LEU A 227 -0.72 5.12 -12.59
C LEU A 227 -1.92 5.57 -13.43
N THR A 228 -2.40 4.74 -14.35
CA THR A 228 -3.60 5.01 -15.13
C THR A 228 -4.82 5.16 -14.21
N PHE A 229 -4.98 4.24 -13.27
CA PHE A 229 -6.08 4.25 -12.30
C PHE A 229 -6.04 5.50 -11.40
N LEU A 230 -4.86 5.89 -10.93
CA LEU A 230 -4.68 7.12 -10.18
C LEU A 230 -5.05 8.35 -11.01
N GLY A 231 -4.60 8.40 -12.27
CA GLY A 231 -4.90 9.51 -13.18
C GLY A 231 -6.38 9.66 -13.51
N GLU A 232 -7.14 8.58 -13.46
CA GLU A 232 -8.59 8.59 -13.72
C GLU A 232 -9.41 9.03 -12.50
N HIS A 233 -8.89 8.86 -11.28
CA HIS A 233 -9.68 8.99 -10.06
C HIS A 233 -9.15 10.01 -9.02
N LEU A 234 -7.90 10.47 -9.14
CA LEU A 234 -7.33 11.48 -8.22
C LEU A 234 -7.50 12.94 -8.67
#